data_2003179dc46b783839b5229dc80ea173
#
_entry.id   2003179dc46b783839b5229dc80ea173
#
_cell.length_a   1.000
_cell.length_b   1.000
_cell.length_c   1.000
_cell.angle_alpha   90.00
_cell.angle_beta   90.00
_cell.angle_gamma   90.00
#
_symmetry.space_group_name_H-M   'P 1'
#
loop_
_entity.id
_entity.type
_entity.pdbx_description
1 polymer ?
#
loop_
_entity_poly.entity_id
_entity_poly.type
_entity_poly.pdbx_seq_one_letter_code
_entity_poly.pdbx_strand_id
1 'polypeptide(L)'
;MYKTKDILLTGFALFAMLFGAGNLIFPPMLGYETSSSWLLTMLAFIITGVGFPFLGILSVSIAGNGIKDFANRVSPTFSKIFAIISILAIGPMLAIPRTGATAYEITFLYNGMESPIYKYIYLICYFGIVILFSLRANKVIDRVGKILTPILLILLFLIIVKGIFFTNLAVKPDIYPHAFKRGFLEGYQTMDTIASIAYAGIILAAIKSGRTLTQKQEFSFLVKSGLVAIVSLALIYGGFAFVGAKMHSVLDTQDKIELLVKTTSYLLGGYGNLVLAICVAGACLTTAIGLVATVGEFFSSITSFKYEKIVIFTVIISFLLSILGVESIINISIPILVFIYPVIISLISLNLFGKYIKNNYVYKGVVLFTGIIGLIESLDSLGLNNYYTDSVLEILPFSDYGLTWLFPGIIGYILFSLMFRKAKMIENKL
;
A
#
# COMPACT_ATOMS: atom_id res chain seq x y z
N MET A 1 18.97 24.11 -10.59
CA MET A 1 19.63 22.79 -10.54
C MET A 1 19.41 22.23 -9.14
N TYR A 2 18.98 20.97 -8.99
CA TYR A 2 18.78 20.36 -7.67
C TYR A 2 20.09 19.76 -7.13
N LYS A 3 20.26 19.79 -5.80
CA LYS A 3 21.44 19.24 -5.11
C LYS A 3 21.18 17.79 -4.69
N THR A 4 22.21 17.00 -4.49
CA THR A 4 22.11 15.62 -3.96
C THR A 4 21.36 15.58 -2.63
N LYS A 5 21.56 16.60 -1.79
CA LYS A 5 20.80 16.75 -0.52
C LYS A 5 19.28 16.82 -0.74
N ASP A 6 18.83 17.50 -1.80
CA ASP A 6 17.39 17.60 -2.12
C ASP A 6 16.82 16.26 -2.55
N ILE A 7 17.59 15.46 -3.31
CA ILE A 7 17.22 14.08 -3.70
C ILE A 7 17.05 13.21 -2.47
N LEU A 8 18.02 13.22 -1.56
CA LEU A 8 17.96 12.42 -0.33
C LEU A 8 16.79 12.82 0.56
N LEU A 9 16.59 14.13 0.80
CA LEU A 9 15.49 14.62 1.61
C LEU A 9 14.12 14.25 1.02
N THR A 10 13.95 14.40 -0.30
CA THR A 10 12.72 14.02 -0.97
C THR A 10 12.55 12.50 -0.99
N GLY A 11 13.63 11.74 -1.16
CA GLY A 11 13.59 10.28 -1.10
C GLY A 11 13.17 9.76 0.27
N PHE A 12 13.68 10.31 1.36
CA PHE A 12 13.24 9.96 2.71
C PHE A 12 11.81 10.44 3.01
N ALA A 13 11.39 11.56 2.43
CA ALA A 13 10.00 11.98 2.53
C ALA A 13 9.05 11.00 1.80
N LEU A 14 9.41 10.54 0.60
CA LEU A 14 8.68 9.49 -0.13
C LEU A 14 8.67 8.17 0.65
N PHE A 15 9.81 7.77 1.23
CA PHE A 15 9.89 6.63 2.12
C PHE A 15 8.86 6.76 3.27
N ALA A 16 8.86 7.88 3.98
CA ALA A 16 7.94 8.10 5.11
C ALA A 16 6.46 8.12 4.69
N MET A 17 6.15 8.57 3.48
CA MET A 17 4.79 8.56 2.94
C MET A 17 4.30 7.15 2.56
N LEU A 18 5.21 6.31 2.08
CA LEU A 18 4.91 4.92 1.68
C LEU A 18 5.07 3.93 2.85
N PHE A 19 5.61 4.36 3.98
CA PHE A 19 5.84 3.50 5.13
C PHE A 19 4.67 3.60 6.12
N GLY A 20 3.69 2.73 5.96
CA GLY A 20 2.48 2.67 6.79
C GLY A 20 2.46 1.48 7.76
N ALA A 21 1.34 1.33 8.48
CA ALA A 21 1.14 0.26 9.46
C ALA A 21 1.29 -1.15 8.85
N GLY A 22 0.76 -1.36 7.65
CA GLY A 22 0.86 -2.64 6.93
C GLY A 22 2.32 -3.04 6.68
N ASN A 23 3.16 -2.08 6.36
CA ASN A 23 4.55 -2.28 6.00
C ASN A 23 5.43 -2.77 7.16
N LEU A 24 4.91 -2.68 8.38
CA LEU A 24 5.55 -3.21 9.57
C LEU A 24 5.19 -4.67 9.86
N ILE A 25 3.95 -5.07 9.56
CA ILE A 25 3.42 -6.37 9.99
C ILE A 25 3.57 -7.46 8.92
N PHE A 26 3.54 -7.10 7.61
CA PHE A 26 3.61 -8.10 6.55
C PHE A 26 5.02 -8.68 6.34
N PRO A 27 6.10 -7.91 6.25
CA PRO A 27 7.43 -8.47 5.98
C PRO A 27 7.90 -9.50 7.02
N PRO A 28 7.82 -9.26 8.34
CA PRO A 28 8.26 -10.27 9.31
C PRO A 28 7.38 -11.53 9.24
N MET A 29 6.07 -11.39 9.02
CA MET A 29 5.17 -12.55 8.89
C MET A 29 5.46 -13.38 7.64
N LEU A 30 5.69 -12.73 6.50
CA LEU A 30 6.09 -13.43 5.29
C LEU A 30 7.38 -14.21 5.46
N GLY A 31 8.39 -13.62 6.11
CA GLY A 31 9.62 -14.33 6.43
C GLY A 31 9.37 -15.52 7.36
N TYR A 32 8.55 -15.32 8.40
CA TYR A 32 8.17 -16.34 9.36
C TYR A 32 7.45 -17.52 8.70
N GLU A 33 6.43 -17.26 7.88
CA GLU A 33 5.65 -18.29 7.18
C GLU A 33 6.49 -19.06 6.14
N THR A 34 7.32 -18.35 5.37
CA THR A 34 8.00 -18.96 4.22
C THR A 34 9.41 -19.45 4.52
N SER A 35 9.90 -19.24 5.73
CA SER A 35 11.14 -19.83 6.26
C SER A 35 12.31 -19.72 5.27
N SER A 36 12.88 -20.81 4.75
CA SER A 36 14.01 -20.78 3.79
C SER A 36 13.67 -20.09 2.46
N SER A 37 12.39 -20.01 2.11
CA SER A 37 11.92 -19.32 0.88
C SER A 37 11.73 -17.80 1.07
N TRP A 38 12.05 -17.23 2.24
CA TRP A 38 11.82 -15.82 2.59
C TRP A 38 12.35 -14.83 1.55
N LEU A 39 13.50 -15.11 0.93
CA LEU A 39 14.09 -14.20 -0.05
C LEU A 39 13.24 -14.07 -1.31
N LEU A 40 12.76 -15.20 -1.85
CA LEU A 40 11.90 -15.22 -3.04
C LEU A 40 10.56 -14.54 -2.75
N THR A 41 9.97 -14.83 -1.59
CA THR A 41 8.73 -14.20 -1.13
C THR A 41 8.91 -12.69 -0.99
N MET A 42 10.04 -12.26 -0.41
CA MET A 42 10.32 -10.84 -0.19
C MET A 42 10.61 -10.09 -1.49
N LEU A 43 11.29 -10.71 -2.45
CA LEU A 43 11.48 -10.11 -3.78
C LEU A 43 10.14 -9.86 -4.47
N ALA A 44 9.22 -10.82 -4.41
CA ALA A 44 7.87 -10.66 -4.95
C ALA A 44 7.08 -9.57 -4.22
N PHE A 45 7.15 -9.51 -2.88
CA PHE A 45 6.54 -8.47 -2.07
C PHE A 45 7.09 -7.07 -2.39
N ILE A 46 8.40 -6.93 -2.58
CA ILE A 46 9.03 -5.64 -2.94
C ILE A 46 8.55 -5.17 -4.32
N ILE A 47 8.32 -6.07 -5.27
CA ILE A 47 7.78 -5.69 -6.59
C ILE A 47 6.41 -5.01 -6.41
N THR A 48 5.52 -5.59 -5.62
CA THR A 48 4.15 -5.10 -5.46
C THR A 48 4.00 -4.02 -4.39
N GLY A 49 4.68 -4.16 -3.27
CA GLY A 49 4.58 -3.24 -2.14
C GLY A 49 5.52 -2.03 -2.22
N VAL A 50 6.52 -2.03 -3.13
CA VAL A 50 7.46 -0.91 -3.29
C VAL A 50 7.58 -0.48 -4.74
N GLY A 51 7.77 -1.44 -5.66
CA GLY A 51 7.96 -1.18 -7.08
C GLY A 51 6.74 -0.52 -7.72
N PHE A 52 5.58 -1.15 -7.63
CA PHE A 52 4.35 -0.59 -8.22
C PHE A 52 3.90 0.73 -7.58
N PRO A 53 3.99 0.97 -6.26
CA PRO A 53 3.77 2.29 -5.71
C PRO A 53 4.62 3.38 -6.37
N PHE A 54 5.89 3.13 -6.54
CA PHE A 54 6.76 4.09 -7.21
C PHE A 54 6.43 4.26 -8.70
N LEU A 55 6.21 3.17 -9.42
CA LEU A 55 5.76 3.21 -10.81
C LEU A 55 4.38 3.89 -10.95
N GLY A 56 3.53 3.79 -9.93
CA GLY A 56 2.26 4.51 -9.82
C GLY A 56 2.45 6.03 -9.86
N ILE A 57 3.35 6.56 -9.02
CA ILE A 57 3.68 8.00 -9.02
C ILE A 57 4.23 8.43 -10.38
N LEU A 58 5.16 7.64 -10.97
CA LEU A 58 5.72 7.93 -12.29
C LEU A 58 4.64 7.93 -13.38
N SER A 59 3.72 6.96 -13.34
CA SER A 59 2.64 6.85 -14.33
C SER A 59 1.66 8.03 -14.25
N VAL A 60 1.35 8.52 -13.04
CA VAL A 60 0.53 9.73 -12.86
C VAL A 60 1.28 10.96 -13.37
N SER A 61 2.59 11.06 -13.15
CA SER A 61 3.39 12.19 -13.64
C SER A 61 3.43 12.28 -15.19
N ILE A 62 3.22 11.15 -15.86
CA ILE A 62 3.12 11.08 -17.32
C ILE A 62 1.68 11.30 -17.81
N ALA A 63 0.70 10.74 -17.09
CA ALA A 63 -0.71 10.82 -17.47
C ALA A 63 -1.34 12.20 -17.21
N GLY A 64 -0.84 12.95 -16.21
CA GLY A 64 -1.37 14.25 -15.83
C GLY A 64 -0.99 14.64 -14.40
N ASN A 65 -1.95 15.18 -13.63
CA ASN A 65 -1.68 15.75 -12.31
C ASN A 65 -2.39 15.03 -11.15
N GLY A 66 -3.08 13.92 -11.39
CA GLY A 66 -3.78 13.24 -10.32
C GLY A 66 -4.49 11.94 -10.70
N ILE A 67 -5.18 11.36 -9.72
CA ILE A 67 -5.85 10.06 -9.86
C ILE A 67 -6.92 10.04 -10.97
N LYS A 68 -7.56 11.18 -11.26
CA LYS A 68 -8.54 11.28 -12.36
C LYS A 68 -7.87 11.15 -13.73
N ASP A 69 -6.70 11.77 -13.91
CA ASP A 69 -5.97 11.72 -15.16
C ASP A 69 -5.39 10.34 -15.43
N PHE A 70 -5.03 9.62 -14.37
CA PHE A 70 -4.45 8.28 -14.42
C PHE A 70 -5.31 7.27 -15.21
N ALA A 71 -6.64 7.33 -15.07
CA ALA A 71 -7.56 6.39 -15.70
C ALA A 71 -8.39 7.01 -16.85
N ASN A 72 -8.17 8.30 -17.16
CA ASN A 72 -9.02 9.06 -18.11
C ASN A 72 -8.97 8.53 -19.54
N ARG A 73 -7.86 7.91 -19.95
CA ARG A 73 -7.72 7.30 -21.27
C ARG A 73 -8.65 6.09 -21.50
N VAL A 74 -9.17 5.47 -20.46
CA VAL A 74 -10.24 4.45 -20.57
C VAL A 74 -11.57 5.13 -20.90
N SER A 75 -12.05 5.98 -20.02
CA SER A 75 -13.16 6.92 -20.24
C SER A 75 -13.29 7.87 -19.03
N PRO A 76 -13.90 9.06 -19.20
CA PRO A 76 -14.13 9.97 -18.06
C PRO A 76 -15.01 9.36 -16.96
N THR A 77 -16.02 8.57 -17.33
CA THR A 77 -16.90 7.88 -16.38
C THR A 77 -16.13 6.81 -15.59
N PHE A 78 -15.35 5.98 -16.29
CA PHE A 78 -14.51 4.97 -15.65
C PHE A 78 -13.51 5.63 -14.69
N SER A 79 -12.84 6.70 -15.11
CA SER A 79 -11.89 7.43 -14.28
C SER A 79 -12.53 7.94 -12.99
N LYS A 80 -13.76 8.49 -13.07
CA LYS A 80 -14.49 8.96 -11.89
C LYS A 80 -14.83 7.81 -10.94
N ILE A 81 -15.36 6.69 -11.46
CA ILE A 81 -15.71 5.50 -10.67
C ILE A 81 -14.45 4.90 -10.04
N PHE A 82 -13.39 4.72 -10.82
CA PHE A 82 -12.10 4.21 -10.35
C PHE A 82 -11.52 5.06 -9.22
N ALA A 83 -11.54 6.39 -9.36
CA ALA A 83 -11.07 7.29 -8.32
C ALA A 83 -11.90 7.18 -7.03
N ILE A 84 -13.25 7.10 -7.15
CA ILE A 84 -14.14 6.92 -5.99
C ILE A 84 -13.82 5.61 -5.26
N ILE A 85 -13.75 4.48 -6.00
CA ILE A 85 -13.47 3.17 -5.40
C ILE A 85 -12.09 3.16 -4.73
N SER A 86 -11.07 3.70 -5.41
CA SER A 86 -9.71 3.77 -4.89
C SER A 86 -9.62 4.60 -3.61
N ILE A 87 -10.25 5.78 -3.57
CA ILE A 87 -10.24 6.66 -2.40
C ILE A 87 -11.06 6.06 -1.24
N LEU A 88 -12.17 5.36 -1.52
CA LEU A 88 -12.92 4.65 -0.49
C LEU A 88 -12.10 3.48 0.09
N ALA A 89 -11.39 2.73 -0.75
CA ALA A 89 -10.56 1.61 -0.31
C ALA A 89 -9.43 2.07 0.62
N ILE A 90 -8.61 3.05 0.23
CA ILE A 90 -7.53 3.56 1.10
C ILE A 90 -8.06 4.46 2.23
N GLY A 91 -9.29 4.91 2.13
CA GLY A 91 -9.96 5.77 3.10
C GLY A 91 -10.74 4.97 4.14
N PRO A 92 -12.06 5.22 4.25
CA PRO A 92 -12.89 4.73 5.34
C PRO A 92 -13.07 3.21 5.37
N MET A 93 -12.85 2.49 4.26
CA MET A 93 -13.18 1.07 4.20
C MET A 93 -12.06 0.16 4.72
N LEU A 94 -10.79 0.44 4.41
CA LEU A 94 -9.70 -0.50 4.68
C LEU A 94 -8.51 0.14 5.42
N ALA A 95 -7.83 1.16 4.84
CA ALA A 95 -6.56 1.62 5.38
C ALA A 95 -6.72 2.43 6.68
N ILE A 96 -7.66 3.39 6.75
CA ILE A 96 -7.87 4.19 7.96
C ILE A 96 -8.32 3.31 9.15
N PRO A 97 -9.33 2.42 9.01
CA PRO A 97 -9.71 1.51 10.09
C PRO A 97 -8.54 0.67 10.60
N ARG A 98 -7.73 0.13 9.68
CA ARG A 98 -6.58 -0.69 10.02
C ARG A 98 -5.54 0.07 10.86
N THR A 99 -5.34 1.38 10.64
CA THR A 99 -4.40 2.17 11.46
C THR A 99 -4.82 2.21 12.92
N GLY A 100 -6.09 2.43 13.21
CA GLY A 100 -6.64 2.45 14.58
C GLY A 100 -6.56 1.08 15.26
N ALA A 101 -6.97 0.03 14.54
CA ALA A 101 -6.90 -1.35 15.02
C ALA A 101 -5.45 -1.78 15.32
N THR A 102 -4.52 -1.57 14.38
CA THR A 102 -3.08 -1.88 14.57
C THR A 102 -2.48 -1.15 15.76
N ALA A 103 -2.78 0.14 15.89
CA ALA A 103 -2.28 0.93 17.01
C ALA A 103 -2.79 0.43 18.37
N TYR A 104 -4.06 0.00 18.44
CA TYR A 104 -4.63 -0.61 19.64
C TYR A 104 -3.98 -1.97 19.95
N GLU A 105 -3.91 -2.86 18.98
CA GLU A 105 -3.43 -4.23 19.17
C GLU A 105 -1.97 -4.25 19.61
N ILE A 106 -1.09 -3.45 19.01
CA ILE A 106 0.30 -3.33 19.41
C ILE A 106 0.45 -2.72 20.81
N THR A 107 -0.43 -1.78 21.18
CA THR A 107 -0.30 -1.06 22.45
C THR A 107 -0.85 -1.86 23.62
N PHE A 108 -2.00 -2.52 23.45
CA PHE A 108 -2.76 -3.13 24.56
C PHE A 108 -2.93 -4.63 24.43
N LEU A 109 -3.42 -5.14 23.29
CA LEU A 109 -3.84 -6.52 23.15
C LEU A 109 -2.68 -7.49 23.47
N TYR A 110 -1.57 -7.34 22.80
CA TYR A 110 -0.42 -8.25 22.95
C TYR A 110 0.53 -7.87 24.10
N ASN A 111 0.17 -6.88 24.91
CA ASN A 111 0.84 -6.54 26.16
C ASN A 111 0.02 -6.98 27.41
N GLY A 112 -0.95 -7.89 27.24
CA GLY A 112 -1.72 -8.49 28.33
C GLY A 112 -2.83 -7.61 28.90
N MET A 113 -3.23 -6.56 28.19
CA MET A 113 -4.33 -5.67 28.61
C MET A 113 -5.58 -5.89 27.74
N GLU A 114 -6.04 -7.14 27.70
CA GLU A 114 -7.22 -7.52 26.95
C GLU A 114 -8.50 -7.11 27.69
N SER A 115 -9.13 -6.03 27.25
CA SER A 115 -10.44 -5.65 27.72
C SER A 115 -11.23 -4.94 26.61
N PRO A 116 -12.49 -5.32 26.35
CA PRO A 116 -13.35 -4.59 25.42
C PRO A 116 -13.44 -3.11 25.74
N ILE A 117 -13.47 -2.74 27.01
CA ILE A 117 -13.54 -1.35 27.47
C ILE A 117 -12.30 -0.57 27.04
N TYR A 118 -11.11 -1.12 27.18
CA TYR A 118 -9.85 -0.47 26.75
C TYR A 118 -9.85 -0.27 25.23
N LYS A 119 -10.35 -1.24 24.46
CA LYS A 119 -10.47 -1.13 23.00
C LYS A 119 -11.35 0.06 22.60
N TYR A 120 -12.55 0.15 23.16
CA TYR A 120 -13.47 1.25 22.83
C TYR A 120 -12.92 2.61 23.25
N ILE A 121 -12.39 2.74 24.47
CA ILE A 121 -11.81 3.99 24.95
C ILE A 121 -10.64 4.42 24.08
N TYR A 122 -9.73 3.50 23.77
CA TYR A 122 -8.58 3.79 22.92
C TYR A 122 -9.00 4.26 21.53
N LEU A 123 -9.89 3.52 20.86
CA LEU A 123 -10.36 3.87 19.52
C LEU A 123 -11.11 5.20 19.49
N ILE A 124 -11.93 5.49 20.51
CA ILE A 124 -12.62 6.81 20.64
C ILE A 124 -11.58 7.92 20.77
N CYS A 125 -10.58 7.77 21.63
CA CYS A 125 -9.51 8.75 21.78
C CYS A 125 -8.71 8.91 20.49
N TYR A 126 -8.32 7.79 19.87
CA TYR A 126 -7.54 7.78 18.63
C TYR A 126 -8.27 8.51 17.49
N PHE A 127 -9.50 8.13 17.21
CA PHE A 127 -10.31 8.76 16.16
C PHE A 127 -10.78 10.16 16.49
N GLY A 128 -10.95 10.47 17.79
CA GLY A 128 -11.17 11.85 18.26
C GLY A 128 -9.99 12.77 17.94
N ILE A 129 -8.77 12.28 18.14
CA ILE A 129 -7.53 12.99 17.76
C ILE A 129 -7.46 13.12 16.23
N VAL A 130 -7.80 12.07 15.47
CA VAL A 130 -7.84 12.12 13.99
C VAL A 130 -8.79 13.21 13.51
N ILE A 131 -10.02 13.31 14.05
CA ILE A 131 -10.98 14.38 13.70
C ILE A 131 -10.38 15.75 14.00
N LEU A 132 -9.88 15.93 15.22
CA LEU A 132 -9.38 17.23 15.68
C LEU A 132 -8.29 17.77 14.77
N PHE A 133 -7.37 16.91 14.33
CA PHE A 133 -6.26 17.30 13.50
C PHE A 133 -6.59 17.34 12.01
N SER A 134 -7.52 16.54 11.52
CA SER A 134 -7.96 16.58 10.12
C SER A 134 -8.83 17.82 9.82
N LEU A 135 -9.59 18.32 10.80
CA LEU A 135 -10.40 19.54 10.64
C LEU A 135 -9.58 20.83 10.71
N ARG A 136 -8.37 20.79 11.28
CA ARG A 136 -7.49 21.93 11.41
C ARG A 136 -6.18 21.62 10.70
N ALA A 137 -5.86 22.38 9.65
CA ALA A 137 -4.56 22.31 8.97
C ALA A 137 -3.43 22.67 9.96
N ASN A 138 -2.99 21.70 10.74
CA ASN A 138 -2.05 21.92 11.84
C ASN A 138 -0.64 21.43 11.49
N LYS A 139 0.33 22.35 11.56
CA LYS A 139 1.78 22.06 11.50
C LYS A 139 2.28 21.10 12.61
N VAL A 140 1.45 20.79 13.60
CA VAL A 140 1.81 19.89 14.73
C VAL A 140 2.02 18.46 14.24
N ILE A 141 1.19 17.97 13.30
CA ILE A 141 1.30 16.62 12.74
C ILE A 141 2.59 16.44 11.98
N ASP A 142 2.94 17.43 11.14
CA ASP A 142 4.22 17.42 10.43
C ASP A 142 5.41 17.37 11.40
N ARG A 143 5.29 17.99 12.57
CA ARG A 143 6.34 17.94 13.62
C ARG A 143 6.39 16.60 14.33
N VAL A 144 5.22 16.03 14.66
CA VAL A 144 5.12 14.71 15.30
C VAL A 144 5.70 13.64 14.37
N GLY A 145 5.31 13.62 13.09
CA GLY A 145 5.87 12.71 12.11
C GLY A 145 7.39 12.89 11.94
N LYS A 146 7.89 14.13 11.89
CA LYS A 146 9.33 14.42 11.78
C LYS A 146 10.17 13.89 12.96
N ILE A 147 9.58 13.70 14.13
CA ILE A 147 10.27 13.16 15.32
C ILE A 147 10.06 11.66 15.42
N LEU A 148 8.81 11.20 15.31
CA LEU A 148 8.48 9.78 15.50
C LEU A 148 9.02 8.88 14.37
N THR A 149 9.03 9.34 13.13
CA THR A 149 9.53 8.53 12.01
C THR A 149 11.02 8.18 12.17
N PRO A 150 11.94 9.11 12.46
CA PRO A 150 13.34 8.75 12.75
C PRO A 150 13.50 7.80 13.93
N ILE A 151 12.75 8.01 15.02
CA ILE A 151 12.81 7.11 16.21
C ILE A 151 12.35 5.71 15.84
N LEU A 152 11.22 5.60 15.11
CA LEU A 152 10.74 4.33 14.59
C LEU A 152 11.80 3.64 13.71
N LEU A 153 12.39 4.35 12.76
CA LEU A 153 13.44 3.80 11.89
C LEU A 153 14.65 3.29 12.67
N ILE A 154 15.09 4.02 13.69
CA ILE A 154 16.19 3.59 14.57
C ILE A 154 15.78 2.31 15.29
N LEU A 155 14.56 2.25 15.86
CA LEU A 155 14.07 1.04 16.54
C LEU A 155 14.02 -0.16 15.59
N LEU A 156 13.45 0.02 14.39
CA LEU A 156 13.36 -1.03 13.39
C LEU A 156 14.74 -1.52 12.97
N PHE A 157 15.67 -0.60 12.76
CA PHE A 157 17.07 -0.93 12.50
C PHE A 157 17.72 -1.72 13.62
N LEU A 158 17.48 -1.35 14.88
CA LEU A 158 17.97 -2.09 16.05
C LEU A 158 17.38 -3.50 16.11
N ILE A 159 16.10 -3.68 15.84
CA ILE A 159 15.45 -5.00 15.78
C ILE A 159 16.13 -5.85 14.70
N ILE A 160 16.31 -5.30 13.50
CA ILE A 160 16.95 -6.00 12.37
C ILE A 160 18.39 -6.39 12.73
N VAL A 161 19.21 -5.45 13.19
CA VAL A 161 20.61 -5.71 13.55
C VAL A 161 20.71 -6.75 14.65
N LYS A 162 19.92 -6.61 15.73
CA LYS A 162 19.91 -7.62 16.81
C LYS A 162 19.44 -8.99 16.31
N GLY A 163 18.37 -9.04 15.53
CA GLY A 163 17.85 -10.29 14.98
C GLY A 163 18.83 -10.98 14.03
N ILE A 164 19.59 -10.23 13.23
CA ILE A 164 20.56 -10.80 12.29
C ILE A 164 21.83 -11.26 13.00
N PHE A 165 22.46 -10.40 13.78
CA PHE A 165 23.83 -10.58 14.26
C PHE A 165 23.94 -11.09 15.70
N PHE A 166 22.93 -10.89 16.53
CA PHE A 166 23.02 -11.21 17.96
C PHE A 166 22.10 -12.38 18.38
N THR A 167 21.52 -13.11 17.42
CA THR A 167 20.79 -14.35 17.69
C THR A 167 21.47 -15.52 16.98
N ASN A 168 21.65 -16.63 17.70
CA ASN A 168 22.16 -17.89 17.14
C ASN A 168 21.05 -18.74 16.49
N LEU A 169 19.91 -18.10 16.12
CA LEU A 169 18.79 -18.79 15.50
C LEU A 169 19.09 -19.05 14.03
N ALA A 170 18.82 -20.27 13.59
CA ALA A 170 18.89 -20.67 12.19
C ALA A 170 17.51 -20.59 11.53
N VAL A 171 17.50 -20.28 10.24
CA VAL A 171 16.30 -20.40 9.41
C VAL A 171 16.03 -21.89 9.17
N LYS A 172 14.79 -22.36 9.41
CA LYS A 172 14.42 -23.75 9.14
C LYS A 172 14.48 -24.05 7.63
N PRO A 173 14.90 -25.24 7.23
CA PRO A 173 15.07 -25.60 5.81
C PRO A 173 13.75 -25.95 5.10
N ASP A 174 12.62 -25.44 5.59
CA ASP A 174 11.30 -25.72 5.02
C ASP A 174 11.07 -24.92 3.75
N ILE A 175 10.71 -25.59 2.66
CA ILE A 175 10.41 -24.94 1.38
C ILE A 175 8.91 -24.64 1.33
N TYR A 176 8.57 -23.37 1.18
CA TYR A 176 7.18 -22.93 1.04
C TYR A 176 6.73 -23.02 -0.42
N PRO A 177 5.67 -23.79 -0.73
CA PRO A 177 5.15 -23.86 -2.09
C PRO A 177 4.58 -22.50 -2.51
N HIS A 178 4.79 -22.13 -3.79
CA HIS A 178 4.30 -20.87 -4.35
C HIS A 178 4.75 -19.61 -3.58
N ALA A 179 5.97 -19.60 -3.02
CA ALA A 179 6.53 -18.50 -2.24
C ALA A 179 6.46 -17.14 -2.96
N PHE A 180 6.68 -17.12 -4.28
CA PHE A 180 6.54 -15.90 -5.08
C PHE A 180 5.11 -15.38 -5.07
N LYS A 181 4.11 -16.23 -5.34
CA LYS A 181 2.67 -15.86 -5.32
C LYS A 181 2.28 -15.29 -3.97
N ARG A 182 2.71 -15.96 -2.87
CA ARG A 182 2.44 -15.50 -1.50
C ARG A 182 2.93 -14.07 -1.28
N GLY A 183 4.20 -13.78 -1.60
CA GLY A 183 4.77 -12.44 -1.45
C GLY A 183 4.13 -11.41 -2.38
N PHE A 184 3.86 -11.78 -3.63
CA PHE A 184 3.28 -10.91 -4.65
C PHE A 184 1.88 -10.41 -4.24
N LEU A 185 1.01 -11.31 -3.81
CA LEU A 185 -0.35 -11.00 -3.38
C LEU A 185 -0.39 -10.27 -2.03
N GLU A 186 0.49 -10.63 -1.09
CA GLU A 186 0.57 -9.93 0.19
C GLU A 186 1.04 -8.48 0.04
N GLY A 187 1.83 -8.18 -0.99
CA GLY A 187 2.19 -6.80 -1.31
C GLY A 187 1.00 -5.91 -1.69
N TYR A 188 -0.11 -6.48 -2.19
CA TYR A 188 -1.35 -5.73 -2.41
C TYR A 188 -1.95 -5.21 -1.10
N GLN A 189 -1.77 -5.96 -0.01
CA GLN A 189 -2.29 -5.63 1.31
C GLN A 189 -1.66 -4.37 1.91
N THR A 190 -0.50 -3.92 1.41
CA THR A 190 0.07 -2.63 1.83
C THR A 190 -0.80 -1.45 1.39
N MET A 191 -1.57 -1.60 0.30
CA MET A 191 -2.38 -0.56 -0.35
C MET A 191 -1.56 0.65 -0.85
N ASP A 192 -0.24 0.56 -0.82
CA ASP A 192 0.66 1.66 -1.16
C ASP A 192 0.57 2.07 -2.63
N THR A 193 0.27 1.13 -3.54
CA THR A 193 0.09 1.45 -4.96
C THR A 193 -1.13 2.37 -5.17
N ILE A 194 -2.25 2.08 -4.51
CA ILE A 194 -3.46 2.91 -4.58
C ILE A 194 -3.18 4.27 -3.94
N ALA A 195 -2.57 4.27 -2.76
CA ALA A 195 -2.21 5.47 -2.02
C ALA A 195 -1.24 6.36 -2.82
N SER A 196 -0.24 5.77 -3.45
CA SER A 196 0.76 6.47 -4.26
C SER A 196 0.15 7.20 -5.45
N ILE A 197 -0.83 6.59 -6.12
CA ILE A 197 -1.58 7.21 -7.22
C ILE A 197 -2.44 8.37 -6.70
N ALA A 198 -3.09 8.19 -5.55
CA ALA A 198 -3.90 9.22 -4.92
C ALA A 198 -3.06 10.43 -4.49
N TYR A 199 -1.88 10.19 -3.89
CA TYR A 199 -0.98 11.24 -3.43
C TYR A 199 -0.06 11.81 -4.51
N ALA A 200 0.02 11.21 -5.69
CA ALA A 200 0.96 11.62 -6.73
C ALA A 200 0.86 13.12 -7.06
N GLY A 201 -0.34 13.67 -7.14
CA GLY A 201 -0.55 15.10 -7.36
C GLY A 201 0.10 15.98 -6.30
N ILE A 202 -0.02 15.62 -5.03
CA ILE A 202 0.59 16.34 -3.89
C ILE A 202 2.13 16.23 -3.96
N ILE A 203 2.64 15.05 -4.26
CA ILE A 203 4.08 14.79 -4.40
C ILE A 203 4.66 15.63 -5.55
N LEU A 204 3.99 15.64 -6.70
CA LEU A 204 4.41 16.40 -7.87
C LEU A 204 4.37 17.92 -7.59
N ALA A 205 3.33 18.42 -6.93
CA ALA A 205 3.22 19.80 -6.50
C ALA A 205 4.35 20.19 -5.52
N ALA A 206 4.67 19.33 -4.56
CA ALA A 206 5.76 19.55 -3.61
C ALA A 206 7.14 19.59 -4.30
N ILE A 207 7.37 18.76 -5.32
CA ILE A 207 8.59 18.79 -6.12
C ILE A 207 8.73 20.10 -6.91
N LYS A 208 7.62 20.62 -7.43
CA LYS A 208 7.57 21.89 -8.20
C LYS A 208 7.70 23.10 -7.30
N SER A 209 7.25 23.04 -6.06
CA SER A 209 7.25 24.16 -5.13
C SER A 209 8.67 24.72 -4.89
N GLY A 210 8.85 26.02 -5.16
CA GLY A 210 10.12 26.70 -4.98
C GLY A 210 11.25 26.34 -5.96
N ARG A 211 10.92 25.63 -7.06
CA ARG A 211 11.90 25.17 -8.06
C ARG A 211 11.43 25.48 -9.48
N THR A 212 12.34 26.02 -10.30
CA THR A 212 12.15 26.19 -11.74
C THR A 212 12.83 25.00 -12.45
N LEU A 213 12.13 23.89 -12.58
CA LEU A 213 12.63 22.68 -13.25
C LEU A 213 11.93 22.49 -14.60
N THR A 214 12.68 22.04 -15.60
CA THR A 214 12.08 21.54 -16.83
C THR A 214 11.40 20.18 -16.58
N GLN A 215 10.44 19.79 -17.39
CA GLN A 215 9.74 18.50 -17.26
C GLN A 215 10.71 17.30 -17.20
N LYS A 216 11.78 17.32 -18.01
CA LYS A 216 12.83 16.28 -17.96
C LYS A 216 13.60 16.27 -16.63
N GLN A 217 13.85 17.45 -16.06
CA GLN A 217 14.53 17.59 -14.77
C GLN A 217 13.64 17.13 -13.62
N GLU A 218 12.33 17.46 -13.66
CA GLU A 218 11.35 16.99 -12.69
C GLU A 218 11.27 15.47 -12.68
N PHE A 219 11.14 14.84 -13.86
CA PHE A 219 11.11 13.40 -13.99
C PHE A 219 12.41 12.73 -13.48
N SER A 220 13.57 13.27 -13.86
CA SER A 220 14.86 12.76 -13.36
C SER A 220 15.02 12.91 -11.86
N PHE A 221 14.53 14.02 -11.29
CA PHE A 221 14.54 14.25 -9.84
C PHE A 221 13.63 13.26 -9.12
N LEU A 222 12.41 13.03 -9.63
CA LEU A 222 11.47 12.07 -9.10
C LEU A 222 12.04 10.64 -9.12
N VAL A 223 12.64 10.23 -10.24
CA VAL A 223 13.27 8.90 -10.35
C VAL A 223 14.38 8.72 -9.32
N LYS A 224 15.30 9.69 -9.20
CA LYS A 224 16.42 9.61 -8.24
C LYS A 224 15.95 9.59 -6.79
N SER A 225 14.98 10.43 -6.44
CA SER A 225 14.39 10.45 -5.10
C SER A 225 13.61 9.16 -4.80
N GLY A 226 12.88 8.65 -5.77
CA GLY A 226 12.17 7.39 -5.64
C GLY A 226 13.09 6.19 -5.46
N LEU A 227 14.24 6.15 -6.13
CA LEU A 227 15.24 5.09 -5.91
C LEU A 227 15.76 5.08 -4.46
N VAL A 228 15.94 6.25 -3.84
CA VAL A 228 16.31 6.32 -2.42
C VAL A 228 15.21 5.70 -1.55
N ALA A 229 13.94 6.01 -1.82
CA ALA A 229 12.82 5.43 -1.08
C ALA A 229 12.76 3.90 -1.28
N ILE A 230 12.86 3.41 -2.53
CA ILE A 230 12.82 1.98 -2.87
C ILE A 230 13.91 1.21 -2.13
N VAL A 231 15.16 1.67 -2.20
CA VAL A 231 16.29 1.00 -1.54
C VAL A 231 16.09 0.98 -0.03
N SER A 232 15.64 2.09 0.56
CA SER A 232 15.39 2.17 2.01
C SER A 232 14.28 1.22 2.46
N LEU A 233 13.16 1.16 1.72
CA LEU A 233 12.05 0.24 1.99
C LEU A 233 12.49 -1.22 1.82
N ALA A 234 13.19 -1.54 0.72
CA ALA A 234 13.64 -2.90 0.43
C ALA A 234 14.60 -3.43 1.50
N LEU A 235 15.51 -2.59 2.03
CA LEU A 235 16.43 -2.96 3.10
C LEU A 235 15.67 -3.26 4.41
N ILE A 236 14.69 -2.44 4.77
CA ILE A 236 13.90 -2.64 5.98
C ILE A 236 13.02 -3.89 5.85
N TYR A 237 12.32 -4.05 4.73
CA TYR A 237 11.45 -5.20 4.53
C TYR A 237 12.23 -6.51 4.44
N GLY A 238 13.35 -6.51 3.70
CA GLY A 238 14.24 -7.67 3.62
C GLY A 238 14.83 -8.05 4.98
N GLY A 239 15.26 -7.05 5.75
CA GLY A 239 15.76 -7.25 7.12
C GLY A 239 14.69 -7.85 8.04
N PHE A 240 13.47 -7.31 8.03
CA PHE A 240 12.36 -7.83 8.82
C PHE A 240 11.93 -9.23 8.40
N ALA A 241 11.88 -9.51 7.09
CA ALA A 241 11.57 -10.85 6.61
C ALA A 241 12.62 -11.88 7.04
N PHE A 242 13.90 -11.53 6.96
CA PHE A 242 14.97 -12.43 7.44
C PHE A 242 14.88 -12.68 8.95
N VAL A 243 14.61 -11.62 9.74
CA VAL A 243 14.38 -11.79 11.19
C VAL A 243 13.16 -12.66 11.44
N GLY A 244 12.06 -12.45 10.73
CA GLY A 244 10.86 -13.28 10.81
C GLY A 244 11.15 -14.76 10.51
N ALA A 245 11.93 -15.05 9.45
CA ALA A 245 12.34 -16.40 9.11
C ALA A 245 13.15 -17.09 10.22
N LYS A 246 14.01 -16.34 10.94
CA LYS A 246 14.72 -16.86 12.11
C LYS A 246 13.79 -17.10 13.30
N MET A 247 12.80 -16.21 13.52
CA MET A 247 11.86 -16.34 14.64
C MET A 247 10.93 -17.56 14.51
N HIS A 248 10.74 -18.12 13.32
CA HIS A 248 10.00 -19.36 13.10
C HIS A 248 10.52 -20.55 13.94
N SER A 249 11.79 -20.50 14.35
CA SER A 249 12.39 -21.57 15.16
C SER A 249 12.03 -21.50 16.66
N VAL A 250 11.56 -20.35 17.16
CA VAL A 250 11.36 -20.10 18.60
C VAL A 250 10.01 -19.53 18.97
N LEU A 251 9.27 -18.98 18.03
CA LEU A 251 7.93 -18.45 18.25
C LEU A 251 6.90 -19.36 17.60
N ASP A 252 5.73 -19.44 18.23
CA ASP A 252 4.53 -20.09 17.67
C ASP A 252 3.40 -19.06 17.68
N THR A 253 3.03 -18.60 16.48
CA THR A 253 1.94 -17.64 16.28
C THR A 253 1.51 -17.62 14.80
N GLN A 254 0.24 -17.33 14.56
CA GLN A 254 -0.31 -17.09 13.22
C GLN A 254 -0.74 -15.64 13.01
N ASP A 255 -0.68 -14.82 14.07
CA ASP A 255 -1.04 -13.40 13.98
C ASP A 255 0.17 -12.52 13.69
N LYS A 256 0.00 -11.61 12.72
CA LYS A 256 1.05 -10.72 12.19
C LYS A 256 1.54 -9.71 13.24
N ILE A 257 0.61 -9.21 14.05
CA ILE A 257 0.92 -8.21 15.08
C ILE A 257 1.56 -8.89 16.29
N GLU A 258 1.01 -10.02 16.69
CA GLU A 258 1.59 -10.83 17.77
C GLU A 258 3.04 -11.19 17.47
N LEU A 259 3.33 -11.63 16.23
CA LEU A 259 4.69 -11.94 15.80
C LEU A 259 5.62 -10.73 15.96
N LEU A 260 5.18 -9.54 15.53
CA LEU A 260 5.99 -8.32 15.65
C LEU A 260 6.27 -7.96 17.11
N VAL A 261 5.25 -8.03 17.97
CA VAL A 261 5.39 -7.73 19.42
C VAL A 261 6.26 -8.76 20.11
N LYS A 262 6.03 -10.07 19.89
CA LYS A 262 6.86 -11.15 20.45
C LYS A 262 8.30 -11.07 19.96
N THR A 263 8.53 -10.79 18.68
CA THR A 263 9.88 -10.61 18.12
C THR A 263 10.58 -9.42 18.79
N THR A 264 9.88 -8.29 18.94
CA THR A 264 10.44 -7.12 19.60
C THR A 264 10.76 -7.39 21.08
N SER A 265 9.85 -8.07 21.78
CA SER A 265 10.05 -8.50 23.17
C SER A 265 11.25 -9.44 23.32
N TYR A 266 11.37 -10.42 22.43
CA TYR A 266 12.49 -11.37 22.42
C TYR A 266 13.84 -10.68 22.22
N LEU A 267 13.90 -9.71 21.30
CA LEU A 267 15.13 -9.02 20.93
C LEU A 267 15.48 -7.86 21.87
N LEU A 268 14.50 -7.06 22.29
CA LEU A 268 14.72 -5.79 22.99
C LEU A 268 14.12 -5.74 24.41
N GLY A 269 13.36 -6.77 24.79
CA GLY A 269 12.65 -6.82 26.07
C GLY A 269 11.43 -5.87 26.11
N GLY A 270 10.85 -5.70 27.30
CA GLY A 270 9.64 -4.91 27.51
C GLY A 270 9.77 -3.43 27.13
N TYR A 271 10.94 -2.83 27.32
CA TYR A 271 11.18 -1.44 26.87
C TYR A 271 11.11 -1.31 25.36
N GLY A 272 11.54 -2.33 24.59
CA GLY A 272 11.41 -2.36 23.13
C GLY A 272 9.95 -2.32 22.72
N ASN A 273 9.08 -3.09 23.37
CA ASN A 273 7.64 -3.08 23.10
C ASN A 273 6.98 -1.72 23.38
N LEU A 274 7.36 -1.07 24.47
CA LEU A 274 6.84 0.26 24.80
C LEU A 274 7.21 1.29 23.70
N VAL A 275 8.47 1.29 23.28
CA VAL A 275 8.92 2.19 22.21
C VAL A 275 8.23 1.84 20.89
N LEU A 276 8.09 0.55 20.55
CA LEU A 276 7.33 0.10 19.37
C LEU A 276 5.89 0.61 19.40
N ALA A 277 5.19 0.43 20.51
CA ALA A 277 3.81 0.86 20.68
C ALA A 277 3.64 2.37 20.44
N ILE A 278 4.48 3.19 21.07
CA ILE A 278 4.44 4.66 20.91
C ILE A 278 4.74 5.06 19.47
N CYS A 279 5.77 4.49 18.87
CA CYS A 279 6.18 4.83 17.50
C CYS A 279 5.13 4.40 16.47
N VAL A 280 4.58 3.19 16.61
CA VAL A 280 3.57 2.69 15.67
C VAL A 280 2.25 3.42 15.84
N ALA A 281 1.80 3.69 17.07
CA ALA A 281 0.62 4.49 17.32
C ALA A 281 0.74 5.89 16.68
N GLY A 282 1.89 6.53 16.83
CA GLY A 282 2.16 7.83 16.20
C GLY A 282 2.21 7.77 14.67
N ALA A 283 2.87 6.76 14.09
CA ALA A 283 2.90 6.57 12.64
C ALA A 283 1.51 6.28 12.07
N CYS A 284 0.73 5.41 12.72
CA CYS A 284 -0.65 5.13 12.37
C CYS A 284 -1.52 6.39 12.44
N LEU A 285 -1.35 7.21 13.47
CA LEU A 285 -2.10 8.45 13.66
C LEU A 285 -1.81 9.45 12.53
N THR A 286 -0.54 9.68 12.20
CA THR A 286 -0.16 10.60 11.12
C THR A 286 -0.67 10.12 9.75
N THR A 287 -0.62 8.81 9.49
CA THR A 287 -1.17 8.20 8.28
C THR A 287 -2.69 8.36 8.22
N ALA A 288 -3.40 8.06 9.31
CA ALA A 288 -4.86 8.22 9.37
C ALA A 288 -5.31 9.65 9.07
N ILE A 289 -4.63 10.64 9.65
CA ILE A 289 -4.96 12.06 9.44
C ILE A 289 -4.73 12.45 7.98
N GLY A 290 -3.62 12.03 7.37
CA GLY A 290 -3.32 12.28 5.96
C GLY A 290 -4.36 11.66 5.03
N LEU A 291 -4.76 10.41 5.29
CA LEU A 291 -5.79 9.71 4.51
C LEU A 291 -7.17 10.35 4.67
N VAL A 292 -7.57 10.71 5.89
CA VAL A 292 -8.84 11.40 6.15
C VAL A 292 -8.90 12.74 5.44
N ALA A 293 -7.80 13.51 5.45
CA ALA A 293 -7.71 14.76 4.73
C ALA A 293 -7.86 14.55 3.21
N THR A 294 -7.20 13.55 2.66
CA THR A 294 -7.29 13.20 1.22
C THR A 294 -8.72 12.81 0.82
N VAL A 295 -9.39 11.99 1.63
CA VAL A 295 -10.81 11.64 1.42
C VAL A 295 -11.68 12.88 1.47
N GLY A 296 -11.46 13.74 2.46
CA GLY A 296 -12.18 15.02 2.63
C GLY A 296 -12.04 15.93 1.43
N GLU A 297 -10.81 16.17 0.95
CA GLU A 297 -10.52 16.97 -0.22
C GLU A 297 -11.10 16.39 -1.51
N PHE A 298 -10.93 15.08 -1.71
CA PHE A 298 -11.44 14.42 -2.91
C PHE A 298 -12.96 14.51 -3.00
N PHE A 299 -13.69 14.08 -1.97
CA PHE A 299 -15.16 14.07 -2.02
C PHE A 299 -15.76 15.47 -1.97
N SER A 300 -15.16 16.44 -1.29
CA SER A 300 -15.62 17.84 -1.37
C SER A 300 -15.44 18.44 -2.76
N SER A 301 -14.47 17.95 -3.55
CA SER A 301 -14.25 18.40 -4.93
C SER A 301 -15.23 17.83 -5.94
N ILE A 302 -15.94 16.74 -5.62
CA ILE A 302 -16.85 16.05 -6.55
C ILE A 302 -18.31 16.01 -6.08
N THR A 303 -18.58 16.45 -4.85
CA THR A 303 -19.92 16.50 -4.26
C THR A 303 -20.21 17.89 -3.70
N SER A 304 -21.47 18.17 -3.32
CA SER A 304 -21.88 19.40 -2.65
C SER A 304 -21.66 19.38 -1.14
N PHE A 305 -21.14 18.29 -0.57
CA PHE A 305 -20.89 18.19 0.87
C PHE A 305 -19.66 19.00 1.28
N LYS A 306 -19.77 19.68 2.45
CA LYS A 306 -18.64 20.40 3.05
C LYS A 306 -17.57 19.41 3.52
N TYR A 307 -16.31 19.82 3.45
CA TYR A 307 -15.12 19.06 3.87
C TYR A 307 -15.29 18.47 5.27
N GLU A 308 -15.76 19.27 6.24
CA GLU A 308 -15.91 18.86 7.64
C GLU A 308 -16.90 17.70 7.81
N LYS A 309 -18.00 17.72 7.04
CA LYS A 309 -19.00 16.64 7.08
C LYS A 309 -18.43 15.33 6.54
N ILE A 310 -17.65 15.41 5.46
CA ILE A 310 -16.99 14.22 4.86
C ILE A 310 -15.97 13.65 5.84
N VAL A 311 -15.13 14.49 6.46
CA VAL A 311 -14.15 14.08 7.47
C VAL A 311 -14.84 13.34 8.62
N ILE A 312 -15.89 13.91 9.22
CA ILE A 312 -16.62 13.28 10.33
C ILE A 312 -17.20 11.94 9.91
N PHE A 313 -17.87 11.87 8.76
CA PHE A 313 -18.47 10.64 8.24
C PHE A 313 -17.41 9.56 7.96
N THR A 314 -16.29 9.94 7.35
CA THR A 314 -15.13 9.07 7.10
C THR A 314 -14.61 8.46 8.40
N VAL A 315 -14.44 9.28 9.43
CA VAL A 315 -13.88 8.82 10.71
C VAL A 315 -14.87 7.94 11.46
N ILE A 316 -16.18 8.24 11.41
CA ILE A 316 -17.21 7.38 12.05
C ILE A 316 -17.20 5.98 11.41
N ILE A 317 -17.19 5.87 10.09
CA ILE A 317 -17.11 4.57 9.41
C ILE A 317 -15.82 3.85 9.79
N SER A 318 -14.69 4.56 9.75
CA SER A 318 -13.39 3.99 10.10
C SER A 318 -13.32 3.50 11.54
N PHE A 319 -13.92 4.22 12.49
CA PHE A 319 -14.04 3.80 13.87
C PHE A 319 -14.83 2.49 14.00
N LEU A 320 -16.01 2.42 13.36
CA LEU A 320 -16.84 1.21 13.40
C LEU A 320 -16.13 -0.01 12.83
N LEU A 321 -15.43 0.15 11.71
CA LEU A 321 -14.66 -0.94 11.10
C LEU A 321 -13.41 -1.32 11.92
N SER A 322 -12.77 -0.37 12.61
CA SER A 322 -11.62 -0.66 13.49
C SER A 322 -11.97 -1.59 14.65
N ILE A 323 -13.24 -1.62 15.08
CA ILE A 323 -13.72 -2.52 16.13
C ILE A 323 -13.56 -3.99 15.71
N LEU A 324 -13.58 -4.29 14.43
CA LEU A 324 -13.44 -5.67 13.92
C LEU A 324 -12.05 -6.26 14.17
N GLY A 325 -11.02 -5.41 14.37
CA GLY A 325 -9.63 -5.84 14.51
C GLY A 325 -8.91 -5.96 13.17
N VAL A 326 -7.58 -6.07 13.24
CA VAL A 326 -6.70 -6.00 12.05
C VAL A 326 -6.92 -7.19 11.13
N GLU A 327 -7.01 -8.40 11.67
CA GLU A 327 -7.19 -9.61 10.87
C GLU A 327 -8.49 -9.59 10.07
N SER A 328 -9.60 -9.19 10.70
CA SER A 328 -10.90 -9.07 10.01
C SER A 328 -10.85 -8.03 8.89
N ILE A 329 -10.18 -6.89 9.12
CA ILE A 329 -10.02 -5.85 8.10
C ILE A 329 -9.17 -6.37 6.93
N ILE A 330 -8.11 -7.12 7.20
CA ILE A 330 -7.29 -7.75 6.16
C ILE A 330 -8.14 -8.72 5.34
N ASN A 331 -8.91 -9.60 5.99
CA ASN A 331 -9.76 -10.58 5.31
C ASN A 331 -10.82 -9.90 4.41
N ILE A 332 -11.43 -8.80 4.86
CA ILE A 332 -12.35 -8.00 4.04
C ILE A 332 -11.61 -7.32 2.88
N SER A 333 -10.34 -6.96 3.05
CA SER A 333 -9.58 -6.26 2.03
C SER A 333 -9.11 -7.17 0.89
N ILE A 334 -8.87 -8.46 1.15
CA ILE A 334 -8.36 -9.41 0.14
C ILE A 334 -9.17 -9.38 -1.15
N PRO A 335 -10.48 -9.64 -1.16
CA PRO A 335 -11.26 -9.69 -2.41
C PRO A 335 -11.28 -8.34 -3.14
N ILE A 336 -11.33 -7.25 -2.39
CA ILE A 336 -11.35 -5.89 -2.97
C ILE A 336 -10.02 -5.60 -3.67
N LEU A 337 -8.91 -5.92 -3.02
CA LEU A 337 -7.58 -5.63 -3.55
C LEU A 337 -7.23 -6.55 -4.73
N VAL A 338 -7.55 -7.82 -4.64
CA VAL A 338 -7.35 -8.78 -5.73
C VAL A 338 -8.14 -8.37 -6.99
N PHE A 339 -9.33 -7.78 -6.82
CA PHE A 339 -10.09 -7.20 -7.95
C PHE A 339 -9.43 -5.96 -8.54
N ILE A 340 -8.99 -5.01 -7.69
CA ILE A 340 -8.57 -3.67 -8.16
C ILE A 340 -7.13 -3.69 -8.70
N TYR A 341 -6.21 -4.45 -8.08
CA TYR A 341 -4.78 -4.39 -8.40
C TYR A 341 -4.42 -4.81 -9.84
N PRO A 342 -5.02 -5.85 -10.45
CA PRO A 342 -4.80 -6.16 -11.86
C PRO A 342 -5.07 -4.97 -12.79
N VAL A 343 -6.15 -4.25 -12.54
CA VAL A 343 -6.54 -3.05 -13.30
C VAL A 343 -5.52 -1.92 -13.08
N ILE A 344 -5.13 -1.69 -11.83
CA ILE A 344 -4.16 -0.65 -11.47
C ILE A 344 -2.80 -0.90 -12.11
N ILE A 345 -2.27 -2.11 -11.99
CA ILE A 345 -0.94 -2.47 -12.53
C ILE A 345 -0.95 -2.36 -14.06
N SER A 346 -2.05 -2.79 -14.67
CA SER A 346 -2.23 -2.64 -16.11
C SER A 346 -2.27 -1.17 -16.55
N LEU A 347 -2.99 -0.32 -15.83
CA LEU A 347 -3.03 1.12 -16.11
C LEU A 347 -1.67 1.80 -15.87
N ILE A 348 -0.93 1.42 -14.82
CA ILE A 348 0.44 1.88 -14.62
C ILE A 348 1.29 1.56 -15.84
N SER A 349 1.27 0.31 -16.28
CA SER A 349 2.04 -0.16 -17.44
C SER A 349 1.64 0.59 -18.72
N LEU A 350 0.34 0.71 -18.98
CA LEU A 350 -0.17 1.43 -20.15
C LEU A 350 0.20 2.92 -20.15
N ASN A 351 0.17 3.59 -19.01
CA ASN A 351 0.55 4.99 -18.90
C ASN A 351 2.04 5.21 -19.06
N LEU A 352 2.89 4.35 -18.47
CA LEU A 352 4.35 4.41 -18.64
C LEU A 352 4.76 4.27 -20.11
N PHE A 353 4.10 3.38 -20.84
CA PHE A 353 4.31 3.18 -22.28
C PHE A 353 3.35 3.98 -23.16
N GLY A 354 2.59 4.90 -22.57
CA GLY A 354 1.50 5.66 -23.22
C GLY A 354 1.91 6.42 -24.48
N LYS A 355 3.18 6.85 -24.58
CA LYS A 355 3.75 7.49 -25.78
C LYS A 355 3.71 6.58 -27.02
N TYR A 356 3.78 5.27 -26.84
CA TYR A 356 3.76 4.28 -27.92
C TYR A 356 2.36 3.79 -28.24
N ILE A 357 1.38 4.03 -27.36
CA ILE A 357 0.00 3.58 -27.50
C ILE A 357 -0.83 4.70 -28.12
N LYS A 358 -1.06 4.60 -29.43
CA LYS A 358 -1.76 5.63 -30.24
C LYS A 358 -3.29 5.57 -30.11
N ASN A 359 -3.85 4.48 -29.58
CA ASN A 359 -5.28 4.22 -29.54
C ASN A 359 -5.80 4.01 -28.12
N ASN A 360 -6.71 4.87 -27.68
CA ASN A 360 -7.31 4.77 -26.34
C ASN A 360 -8.21 3.53 -26.16
N TYR A 361 -8.71 2.91 -27.23
CA TYR A 361 -9.46 1.66 -27.12
C TYR A 361 -8.62 0.51 -26.53
N VAL A 362 -7.29 0.54 -26.71
CA VAL A 362 -6.38 -0.41 -26.08
C VAL A 362 -6.50 -0.38 -24.55
N TYR A 363 -6.62 0.81 -23.96
CA TYR A 363 -6.84 0.95 -22.52
C TYR A 363 -8.14 0.28 -22.06
N LYS A 364 -9.22 0.44 -22.87
CA LYS A 364 -10.53 -0.20 -22.59
C LYS A 364 -10.42 -1.72 -22.65
N GLY A 365 -9.74 -2.24 -23.69
CA GLY A 365 -9.54 -3.68 -23.85
C GLY A 365 -8.76 -4.30 -22.70
N VAL A 366 -7.61 -3.73 -22.34
CA VAL A 366 -6.79 -4.24 -21.25
C VAL A 366 -7.54 -4.20 -19.92
N VAL A 367 -8.19 -3.07 -19.60
CA VAL A 367 -8.95 -2.91 -18.35
C VAL A 367 -10.14 -3.87 -18.28
N LEU A 368 -10.82 -4.11 -19.40
CA LEU A 368 -11.95 -5.05 -19.46
C LEU A 368 -11.46 -6.48 -19.13
N PHE A 369 -10.43 -6.96 -19.80
CA PHE A 369 -9.95 -8.33 -19.63
C PHE A 369 -9.31 -8.54 -18.25
N THR A 370 -8.49 -7.61 -17.78
CA THR A 370 -7.89 -7.69 -16.44
C THR A 370 -8.93 -7.54 -15.33
N GLY A 371 -9.96 -6.72 -15.53
CA GLY A 371 -11.07 -6.55 -14.60
C GLY A 371 -11.95 -7.79 -14.49
N ILE A 372 -12.21 -8.49 -15.61
CA ILE A 372 -12.94 -9.78 -15.58
C ILE A 372 -12.19 -10.81 -14.75
N ILE A 373 -10.89 -10.97 -14.98
CA ILE A 373 -10.08 -11.93 -14.22
C ILE A 373 -9.99 -11.53 -12.74
N GLY A 374 -9.74 -10.24 -12.46
CA GLY A 374 -9.73 -9.76 -11.08
C GLY A 374 -11.07 -9.98 -10.36
N LEU A 375 -12.21 -9.90 -11.09
CA LEU A 375 -13.52 -10.24 -10.53
C LEU A 375 -13.63 -11.73 -10.21
N ILE A 376 -13.16 -12.60 -11.10
CA ILE A 376 -13.15 -14.05 -10.87
C ILE A 376 -12.28 -14.40 -9.65
N GLU A 377 -11.07 -13.87 -9.57
CA GLU A 377 -10.18 -14.05 -8.41
C GLU A 377 -10.77 -13.49 -7.11
N SER A 378 -11.49 -12.37 -7.18
CA SER A 378 -12.19 -11.80 -6.03
C SER A 378 -13.31 -12.73 -5.53
N LEU A 379 -14.10 -13.32 -6.44
CA LEU A 379 -15.14 -14.30 -6.09
C LEU A 379 -14.54 -15.58 -5.50
N ASP A 380 -13.43 -16.05 -6.05
CA ASP A 380 -12.68 -17.17 -5.52
C ASP A 380 -12.21 -16.91 -4.07
N SER A 381 -11.64 -15.72 -3.82
CA SER A 381 -11.19 -15.32 -2.48
C SER A 381 -12.31 -15.19 -1.44
N LEU A 382 -13.55 -15.04 -1.88
CA LEU A 382 -14.76 -15.05 -1.03
C LEU A 382 -15.33 -16.46 -0.80
N GLY A 383 -14.72 -17.50 -1.40
CA GLY A 383 -15.26 -18.85 -1.38
C GLY A 383 -16.53 -19.02 -2.21
N LEU A 384 -16.80 -18.10 -3.14
CA LEU A 384 -17.93 -18.13 -4.08
C LEU A 384 -17.55 -18.73 -5.43
N ASN A 385 -16.47 -19.51 -5.43
CA ASN A 385 -15.99 -20.23 -6.59
C ASN A 385 -16.90 -21.42 -6.96
N ASN A 386 -16.79 -21.83 -8.21
CA ASN A 386 -17.39 -23.06 -8.72
C ASN A 386 -16.40 -23.75 -9.66
N TYR A 387 -16.73 -24.97 -10.06
CA TYR A 387 -15.88 -25.76 -10.96
C TYR A 387 -15.38 -25.00 -12.19
N TYR A 388 -16.18 -24.10 -12.75
CA TYR A 388 -15.81 -23.32 -13.95
C TYR A 388 -14.80 -22.21 -13.64
N THR A 389 -14.98 -21.52 -12.53
CA THR A 389 -14.04 -20.43 -12.12
C THR A 389 -12.68 -21.01 -11.76
N ASP A 390 -12.63 -22.12 -11.03
CA ASP A 390 -11.38 -22.80 -10.67
C ASP A 390 -10.64 -23.29 -11.91
N SER A 391 -11.36 -23.95 -12.83
CA SER A 391 -10.79 -24.42 -14.09
C SER A 391 -10.21 -23.26 -14.94
N VAL A 392 -10.87 -22.10 -14.96
CA VAL A 392 -10.37 -20.92 -15.68
C VAL A 392 -9.08 -20.39 -15.05
N LEU A 393 -9.03 -20.29 -13.72
CA LEU A 393 -7.85 -19.76 -13.01
C LEU A 393 -6.65 -20.71 -13.12
N GLU A 394 -6.87 -22.03 -13.09
CA GLU A 394 -5.81 -23.03 -13.21
C GLU A 394 -5.20 -23.10 -14.63
N ILE A 395 -6.02 -22.96 -15.68
CA ILE A 395 -5.56 -22.98 -17.07
C ILE A 395 -4.77 -21.74 -17.45
N LEU A 396 -5.00 -20.61 -16.75
CA LEU A 396 -4.35 -19.34 -17.13
C LEU A 396 -2.84 -19.39 -16.82
N PRO A 397 -1.99 -19.01 -17.79
CA PRO A 397 -0.56 -18.91 -17.57
C PRO A 397 -0.24 -17.97 -16.39
N PHE A 398 0.80 -18.32 -15.63
CA PHE A 398 1.29 -17.56 -14.47
C PHE A 398 0.37 -17.54 -13.24
N SER A 399 -0.61 -18.46 -13.15
CA SER A 399 -1.48 -18.64 -11.98
C SER A 399 -0.66 -18.92 -10.70
N ASP A 400 0.41 -19.70 -10.81
CA ASP A 400 1.33 -20.02 -9.71
C ASP A 400 2.16 -18.83 -9.22
N TYR A 401 2.15 -17.74 -9.97
CA TYR A 401 2.87 -16.50 -9.63
C TYR A 401 1.91 -15.38 -9.19
N GLY A 402 0.57 -15.61 -9.17
CA GLY A 402 -0.42 -14.56 -8.87
C GLY A 402 -0.58 -13.54 -10.00
N LEU A 403 -0.27 -13.93 -11.24
CA LEU A 403 -0.30 -13.08 -12.43
C LEU A 403 -1.30 -13.61 -13.48
N THR A 404 -2.38 -14.26 -13.04
CA THR A 404 -3.46 -14.80 -13.88
C THR A 404 -4.03 -13.79 -14.87
N TRP A 405 -4.13 -12.53 -14.45
CA TRP A 405 -4.65 -11.42 -15.24
C TRP A 405 -3.72 -10.94 -16.37
N LEU A 406 -2.42 -11.30 -16.32
CA LEU A 406 -1.41 -10.77 -17.25
C LEU A 406 -1.69 -11.22 -18.69
N PHE A 407 -1.91 -12.51 -18.90
CA PHE A 407 -2.17 -13.06 -20.24
C PHE A 407 -3.48 -12.56 -20.83
N PRO A 408 -4.62 -12.56 -20.12
CA PRO A 408 -5.85 -11.91 -20.58
C PRO A 408 -5.67 -10.40 -20.88
N GLY A 409 -4.88 -9.69 -20.08
CA GLY A 409 -4.54 -8.30 -20.35
C GLY A 409 -3.81 -8.10 -21.69
N ILE A 410 -2.86 -8.99 -22.01
CA ILE A 410 -2.16 -8.99 -23.31
C ILE A 410 -3.14 -9.30 -24.45
N ILE A 411 -4.04 -10.25 -24.27
CA ILE A 411 -5.10 -10.55 -25.25
C ILE A 411 -5.96 -9.30 -25.49
N GLY A 412 -6.40 -8.63 -24.42
CA GLY A 412 -7.17 -7.39 -24.50
C GLY A 412 -6.44 -6.29 -25.28
N TYR A 413 -5.12 -6.15 -25.04
CA TYR A 413 -4.26 -5.23 -25.76
C TYR A 413 -4.25 -5.54 -27.27
N ILE A 414 -3.99 -6.79 -27.64
CA ILE A 414 -3.87 -7.21 -29.07
C ILE A 414 -5.23 -7.06 -29.77
N LEU A 415 -6.30 -7.62 -29.21
CA LEU A 415 -7.63 -7.60 -29.81
C LEU A 415 -8.11 -6.16 -30.07
N PHE A 416 -8.03 -5.29 -29.07
CA PHE A 416 -8.50 -3.92 -29.21
C PHE A 416 -7.58 -3.06 -30.10
N SER A 417 -6.29 -3.38 -30.13
CA SER A 417 -5.34 -2.75 -31.06
C SER A 417 -5.68 -3.09 -32.52
N LEU A 418 -6.10 -4.33 -32.80
CA LEU A 418 -6.45 -4.79 -34.14
C LEU A 418 -7.85 -4.31 -34.56
N MET A 419 -8.86 -4.50 -33.69
CA MET A 419 -10.26 -4.13 -33.97
C MET A 419 -10.42 -2.63 -34.20
N PHE A 420 -9.74 -1.81 -33.44
CA PHE A 420 -9.88 -0.35 -33.48
C PHE A 420 -8.67 0.36 -34.12
N ARG A 421 -7.95 -0.34 -35.00
CA ARG A 421 -6.74 0.19 -35.66
C ARG A 421 -6.97 1.52 -36.37
N LYS A 422 -8.20 1.73 -36.92
CA LYS A 422 -8.58 2.94 -37.64
C LYS A 422 -9.21 4.03 -36.76
N ALA A 423 -9.46 3.79 -35.51
CA ALA A 423 -10.04 4.80 -34.61
C ALA A 423 -9.08 5.97 -34.42
N LYS A 424 -9.53 7.19 -34.72
CA LYS A 424 -8.75 8.41 -34.51
C LYS A 424 -8.35 8.54 -33.04
N MET A 425 -7.10 8.93 -32.81
CA MET A 425 -6.66 9.37 -31.49
C MET A 425 -7.57 10.52 -31.03
N ILE A 426 -8.14 10.39 -29.84
CA ILE A 426 -8.66 11.56 -29.15
C ILE A 426 -7.43 12.36 -28.80
N GLU A 427 -7.23 13.52 -29.43
CA GLU A 427 -6.23 14.49 -29.03
C GLU A 427 -6.53 14.92 -27.59
N ASN A 428 -5.93 14.26 -26.64
CA ASN A 428 -5.76 14.85 -25.32
C ASN A 428 -4.74 15.97 -25.53
N LYS A 429 -5.24 17.21 -25.55
CA LYS A 429 -4.39 18.37 -25.36
C LYS A 429 -3.69 18.19 -24.02
N LEU A 430 -2.47 17.69 -24.07
CA LEU A 430 -1.50 17.73 -23.00
C LEU A 430 -0.98 19.16 -22.84
#